data_5943b97589be5fcb2e2a5231c4670e21
#
_entry.id   5943b97589be5fcb2e2a5231c4670e21
#
_cell.length_a   1.000
_cell.length_b   1.000
_cell.length_c   1.000
_cell.angle_alpha   90.00
_cell.angle_beta   90.00
_cell.angle_gamma   90.00
#
_symmetry.space_group_name_H-M   'P 1'
#
loop_
_entity.id
_entity.type
_entity.pdbx_description
1 polymer ?
#
loop_
_entity_poly.entity_id
_entity_poly.type
_entity_poly.pdbx_seq_one_letter_code
_entity_poly.pdbx_strand_id
1 'polypeptide(L)'
;MKKGNSLIAVIVTVLVMLLIIGGLGFAGVKLGVIKFDFNALKFNKPKVEEENKENVDIYSKEYNVDDYVSVAKDDESGLKLVTFKNVESDATAKFSSKQDEFKTLKVESGNKKTNIVRTNAQKGILSVYTKEIVKKADTVISENSYAVNVNIETKENVKNSEVFDLYEVKVDNVCKAVVNKLVEVSADLTYTDSTGAIVNASDIKNNTSKYTEIIKNNIENLVIYSRKDKVYVDVNPISLLKILGLNTSNSSKIVDVTSVAIN
;
A
#
# COMPACT_ATOMS: atom_id res chain seq x y z
N MET A 1 -51.65 -11.08 0.53
CA MET A 1 -51.61 -10.48 1.90
C MET A 1 -50.26 -9.80 2.07
N LYS A 2 -50.25 -8.49 2.29
CA LYS A 2 -49.08 -7.62 2.33
C LYS A 2 -48.36 -7.71 3.68
N LYS A 3 -47.24 -8.43 3.77
CA LYS A 3 -46.38 -8.48 4.95
C LYS A 3 -45.03 -7.78 4.80
N GLY A 4 -44.76 -7.11 3.66
CA GLY A 4 -43.48 -6.47 3.41
C GLY A 4 -43.29 -5.04 3.93
N ASN A 5 -44.38 -4.31 4.20
CA ASN A 5 -44.29 -2.89 4.53
C ASN A 5 -44.05 -2.60 6.02
N SER A 6 -44.28 -3.56 6.90
CA SER A 6 -44.13 -3.37 8.35
C SER A 6 -42.67 -3.33 8.80
N LEU A 7 -41.81 -4.17 8.22
CA LEU A 7 -40.40 -4.23 8.60
C LEU A 7 -39.65 -2.97 8.17
N ILE A 8 -39.92 -2.47 6.97
CA ILE A 8 -39.31 -1.23 6.44
C ILE A 8 -39.75 -0.03 7.31
N ALA A 9 -41.02 0.05 7.66
CA ALA A 9 -41.51 1.11 8.53
C ALA A 9 -40.82 1.10 9.90
N VAL A 10 -40.61 -0.07 10.49
CA VAL A 10 -39.89 -0.20 11.78
C VAL A 10 -38.44 0.24 11.67
N ILE A 11 -37.72 -0.17 10.61
CA ILE A 11 -36.33 0.22 10.39
C ILE A 11 -36.19 1.73 10.19
N VAL A 12 -37.08 2.33 9.42
CA VAL A 12 -37.08 3.79 9.19
C VAL A 12 -37.36 4.54 10.48
N THR A 13 -38.32 4.06 11.30
CA THR A 13 -38.65 4.68 12.58
C THR A 13 -37.48 4.64 13.55
N VAL A 14 -36.77 3.50 13.63
CA VAL A 14 -35.59 3.33 14.51
C VAL A 14 -34.44 4.26 14.03
N LEU A 15 -34.22 4.37 12.74
CA LEU A 15 -33.20 5.27 12.18
C LEU A 15 -33.52 6.74 12.48
N VAL A 16 -34.79 7.16 12.33
CA VAL A 16 -35.22 8.53 12.65
C VAL A 16 -35.07 8.81 14.14
N MET A 17 -35.43 7.86 15.02
CA MET A 17 -35.22 8.01 16.46
C MET A 17 -33.76 8.15 16.83
N LEU A 18 -32.86 7.35 16.23
CA LEU A 18 -31.43 7.45 16.47
C LEU A 18 -30.86 8.80 16.02
N LEU A 19 -31.35 9.36 14.92
CA LEU A 19 -30.94 10.70 14.46
C LEU A 19 -31.45 11.80 15.39
N ILE A 20 -32.68 11.71 15.92
CA ILE A 20 -33.22 12.69 16.86
C ILE A 20 -32.46 12.63 18.20
N ILE A 21 -32.21 11.43 18.72
CA ILE A 21 -31.51 11.25 20.01
C ILE A 21 -30.03 11.70 19.85
N GLY A 22 -29.37 11.34 18.75
CA GLY A 22 -28.01 11.77 18.46
C GLY A 22 -27.90 13.29 18.25
N GLY A 23 -28.84 13.89 17.52
CA GLY A 23 -28.88 15.33 17.27
C GLY A 23 -29.15 16.17 18.53
N LEU A 24 -30.09 15.74 19.36
CA LEU A 24 -30.42 16.41 20.62
C LEU A 24 -29.29 16.25 21.66
N GLY A 25 -28.68 15.04 21.73
CA GLY A 25 -27.53 14.79 22.62
C GLY A 25 -26.33 15.67 22.25
N PHE A 26 -26.03 15.79 20.96
CA PHE A 26 -24.91 16.60 20.48
C PHE A 26 -25.15 18.12 20.73
N ALA A 27 -26.37 18.60 20.51
CA ALA A 27 -26.73 19.97 20.80
C ALA A 27 -26.67 20.28 22.31
N GLY A 28 -27.14 19.35 23.16
CA GLY A 28 -27.12 19.49 24.62
C GLY A 28 -25.69 19.53 25.20
N VAL A 29 -24.78 18.73 24.66
CA VAL A 29 -23.36 18.75 25.04
C VAL A 29 -22.67 20.07 24.60
N LYS A 30 -22.99 20.58 23.41
CA LYS A 30 -22.40 21.82 22.88
C LYS A 30 -22.90 23.07 23.62
N LEU A 31 -24.11 23.02 24.18
CA LEU A 31 -24.70 24.11 24.97
C LEU A 31 -24.38 24.03 26.48
N GLY A 32 -23.60 23.01 26.90
CA GLY A 32 -23.22 22.83 28.32
C GLY A 32 -24.37 22.48 29.26
N VAL A 33 -25.55 22.12 28.71
CA VAL A 33 -26.76 21.78 29.50
C VAL A 33 -26.70 20.34 30.02
N ILE A 34 -25.96 19.47 29.35
CA ILE A 34 -25.79 18.06 29.75
C ILE A 34 -24.31 17.82 30.03
N LYS A 35 -23.97 17.57 31.30
CA LYS A 35 -22.65 17.05 31.69
C LYS A 35 -22.67 15.55 31.59
N PHE A 36 -22.07 14.98 30.58
CA PHE A 36 -21.88 13.54 30.48
C PHE A 36 -20.68 13.12 31.33
N ASP A 37 -20.94 12.39 32.40
CA ASP A 37 -19.90 11.72 33.20
C ASP A 37 -19.65 10.33 32.57
N PHE A 38 -18.61 10.24 31.73
CA PHE A 38 -18.21 8.99 31.09
C PHE A 38 -17.74 7.93 32.11
N ASN A 39 -17.42 8.30 33.35
CA ASN A 39 -16.99 7.37 34.37
C ASN A 39 -18.16 6.60 35.01
N ALA A 40 -19.40 7.07 34.80
CA ALA A 40 -20.60 6.40 35.33
C ALA A 40 -21.10 5.22 34.48
N LEU A 41 -20.65 5.08 33.24
CA LEU A 41 -20.94 3.96 32.34
C LEU A 41 -19.97 2.80 32.62
N LYS A 42 -20.12 2.17 33.82
CA LYS A 42 -19.57 0.84 34.06
C LYS A 42 -20.38 -0.17 33.25
N PHE A 43 -20.00 -0.40 31.99
CA PHE A 43 -20.42 -1.58 31.28
C PHE A 43 -19.84 -2.77 32.04
N ASN A 44 -20.70 -3.55 32.70
CA ASN A 44 -20.34 -4.89 33.13
C ASN A 44 -20.00 -5.68 31.86
N LYS A 45 -18.74 -5.72 31.51
CA LYS A 45 -18.25 -6.67 30.51
C LYS A 45 -18.58 -8.07 31.06
N PRO A 46 -19.24 -8.95 30.28
CA PRO A 46 -19.30 -10.36 30.67
C PRO A 46 -17.85 -10.78 30.92
N LYS A 47 -17.59 -11.47 32.01
CA LYS A 47 -16.33 -12.16 32.26
C LYS A 47 -16.13 -13.17 31.12
N VAL A 48 -15.50 -12.74 30.04
CA VAL A 48 -14.81 -13.66 29.16
C VAL A 48 -13.60 -14.08 29.98
N GLU A 49 -13.51 -15.36 30.30
CA GLU A 49 -12.29 -15.95 30.81
C GLU A 49 -11.22 -15.57 29.81
N GLU A 50 -10.31 -14.67 30.21
CA GLU A 50 -9.11 -14.39 29.50
C GLU A 50 -8.32 -15.71 29.51
N GLU A 51 -8.45 -16.49 28.43
CA GLU A 51 -7.34 -17.35 28.06
C GLU A 51 -6.12 -16.45 28.03
N ASN A 52 -5.17 -16.76 28.88
CA ASN A 52 -3.86 -16.14 28.99
C ASN A 52 -3.12 -16.38 27.66
N LYS A 53 -3.54 -15.70 26.61
CA LYS A 53 -2.71 -15.57 25.41
C LYS A 53 -1.56 -14.69 25.87
N GLU A 54 -0.41 -15.32 26.11
CA GLU A 54 0.85 -14.61 26.16
C GLU A 54 0.84 -13.57 25.06
N ASN A 55 0.94 -12.30 25.46
CA ASN A 55 0.99 -11.18 24.54
C ASN A 55 2.37 -11.25 23.90
N VAL A 56 2.57 -12.22 23.01
CA VAL A 56 3.78 -12.36 22.23
C VAL A 56 3.80 -11.12 21.35
N ASP A 57 4.76 -10.25 21.60
CA ASP A 57 5.01 -9.10 20.73
C ASP A 57 5.38 -9.64 19.34
N ILE A 58 4.38 -9.75 18.47
CA ILE A 58 4.53 -10.25 17.11
C ILE A 58 5.56 -9.46 16.30
N TYR A 59 5.85 -8.22 16.71
CA TYR A 59 6.79 -7.35 16.04
C TYR A 59 8.26 -7.66 16.37
N SER A 60 8.50 -8.30 17.52
CA SER A 60 9.86 -8.75 17.95
C SER A 60 10.18 -10.17 17.51
N LYS A 61 9.19 -10.93 17.01
CA LYS A 61 9.37 -12.30 16.56
C LYS A 61 10.19 -12.35 15.28
N GLU A 62 11.14 -13.26 15.22
CA GLU A 62 11.85 -13.58 13.99
C GLU A 62 10.98 -14.47 13.09
N TYR A 63 10.88 -14.10 11.83
CA TYR A 63 10.14 -14.84 10.81
C TYR A 63 11.10 -15.31 9.73
N ASN A 64 11.06 -16.61 9.41
CA ASN A 64 11.77 -17.13 8.26
C ASN A 64 10.90 -16.93 7.01
N VAL A 65 11.38 -16.14 6.06
CA VAL A 65 10.65 -15.82 4.82
C VAL A 65 10.27 -17.07 4.02
N ASP A 66 11.10 -18.13 4.06
CA ASP A 66 10.88 -19.37 3.32
C ASP A 66 9.69 -20.19 3.83
N ASP A 67 9.19 -19.90 5.05
CA ASP A 67 7.98 -20.53 5.60
C ASP A 67 6.71 -19.96 4.94
N TYR A 68 6.78 -18.78 4.34
CA TYR A 68 5.63 -18.04 3.81
C TYR A 68 5.68 -17.84 2.30
N VAL A 69 6.86 -17.91 1.70
CA VAL A 69 7.03 -17.70 0.28
C VAL A 69 8.20 -18.52 -0.27
N SER A 70 8.03 -19.05 -1.46
CA SER A 70 9.15 -19.60 -2.24
C SER A 70 9.30 -18.81 -3.54
N VAL A 71 10.55 -18.62 -3.97
CA VAL A 71 10.89 -17.98 -5.23
C VAL A 71 11.69 -18.98 -6.07
N ALA A 72 11.12 -19.41 -7.17
CA ALA A 72 11.75 -20.36 -8.08
C ALA A 72 11.90 -19.77 -9.48
N LYS A 73 12.94 -20.15 -10.19
CA LYS A 73 13.07 -19.83 -11.60
C LYS A 73 12.21 -20.79 -12.41
N ASP A 74 11.35 -20.25 -13.25
CA ASP A 74 10.55 -21.03 -14.21
C ASP A 74 11.43 -21.41 -15.41
N ASP A 75 11.53 -22.69 -15.69
CA ASP A 75 12.44 -23.20 -16.72
C ASP A 75 12.03 -22.77 -18.13
N GLU A 76 10.74 -22.59 -18.38
CA GLU A 76 10.21 -22.18 -19.69
C GLU A 76 10.40 -20.70 -19.95
N SER A 77 9.98 -19.84 -19.03
CA SER A 77 10.03 -18.38 -19.21
C SER A 77 11.33 -17.74 -18.72
N GLY A 78 12.07 -18.44 -17.86
CA GLY A 78 13.26 -17.91 -17.17
C GLY A 78 12.95 -16.87 -16.08
N LEU A 79 11.68 -16.60 -15.81
CA LEU A 79 11.21 -15.65 -14.80
C LEU A 79 11.33 -16.25 -13.38
N LYS A 80 11.51 -15.40 -12.39
CA LYS A 80 11.40 -15.78 -10.98
C LYS A 80 9.92 -15.72 -10.58
N LEU A 81 9.33 -16.86 -10.26
CA LEU A 81 7.95 -16.97 -9.82
C LEU A 81 7.87 -17.10 -8.31
N VAL A 82 6.92 -16.39 -7.75
CA VAL A 82 6.61 -16.39 -6.32
C VAL A 82 5.43 -17.33 -6.07
N THR A 83 5.57 -18.20 -5.09
CA THR A 83 4.48 -19.04 -4.57
C THR A 83 4.32 -18.75 -3.09
N PHE A 84 3.12 -18.34 -2.70
CA PHE A 84 2.78 -18.09 -1.30
C PHE A 84 2.46 -19.39 -0.57
N LYS A 85 2.76 -19.46 0.71
CA LYS A 85 2.52 -20.57 1.62
C LYS A 85 2.01 -20.01 2.94
N ASN A 86 0.97 -20.60 3.49
CA ASN A 86 0.44 -20.24 4.82
C ASN A 86 -0.06 -18.78 5.00
N VAL A 87 -0.05 -17.99 3.92
CA VAL A 87 -0.51 -16.56 3.89
C VAL A 87 -1.42 -16.30 2.69
N GLU A 88 -2.12 -17.30 2.23
CA GLU A 88 -3.06 -17.19 1.11
C GLU A 88 -4.22 -16.25 1.48
N SER A 89 -4.46 -15.28 0.60
CA SER A 89 -5.46 -14.23 0.76
C SER A 89 -5.84 -13.65 -0.61
N ASP A 90 -6.86 -12.81 -0.66
CA ASP A 90 -7.21 -12.09 -1.89
C ASP A 90 -6.05 -11.23 -2.41
N ALA A 91 -5.25 -10.66 -1.51
CA ALA A 91 -4.12 -9.83 -1.89
C ALA A 91 -3.00 -10.66 -2.55
N THR A 92 -2.66 -11.82 -1.97
CA THR A 92 -1.67 -12.73 -2.55
C THR A 92 -2.18 -13.38 -3.85
N ALA A 93 -3.47 -13.68 -3.94
CA ALA A 93 -4.09 -14.17 -5.18
C ALA A 93 -4.01 -13.13 -6.32
N LYS A 94 -4.30 -11.86 -6.03
CA LYS A 94 -4.13 -10.76 -7.00
C LYS A 94 -2.67 -10.57 -7.44
N PHE A 95 -1.73 -10.74 -6.51
CA PHE A 95 -0.30 -10.71 -6.85
C PHE A 95 0.06 -11.85 -7.81
N SER A 96 -0.36 -13.07 -7.52
CA SER A 96 -0.13 -14.24 -8.36
C SER A 96 -0.76 -14.09 -9.75
N SER A 97 -1.99 -13.56 -9.85
CA SER A 97 -2.65 -13.28 -11.13
C SER A 97 -1.82 -12.35 -12.02
N LYS A 98 -1.28 -11.26 -11.47
CA LYS A 98 -0.40 -10.34 -12.24
C LYS A 98 0.87 -11.04 -12.72
N GLN A 99 1.46 -11.88 -11.88
CA GLN A 99 2.63 -12.67 -12.24
C GLN A 99 2.32 -13.62 -13.42
N ASP A 100 1.17 -14.29 -13.39
CA ASP A 100 0.73 -15.19 -14.46
C ASP A 100 0.41 -14.42 -15.76
N GLU A 101 -0.19 -13.24 -15.65
CA GLU A 101 -0.42 -12.34 -16.80
C GLU A 101 0.92 -11.98 -17.46
N PHE A 102 1.95 -11.63 -16.70
CA PHE A 102 3.26 -11.34 -17.25
C PHE A 102 3.95 -12.58 -17.80
N LYS A 103 3.83 -13.74 -17.12
CA LYS A 103 4.38 -15.01 -17.61
C LYS A 103 3.80 -15.36 -18.99
N THR A 104 2.50 -15.16 -19.17
CA THR A 104 1.80 -15.51 -20.44
C THR A 104 1.85 -14.40 -21.49
N LEU A 105 2.30 -13.18 -21.12
CA LEU A 105 2.42 -12.06 -22.04
C LEU A 105 3.28 -12.42 -23.24
N LYS A 106 2.70 -12.33 -24.43
CA LYS A 106 3.44 -12.47 -25.69
C LYS A 106 4.20 -11.18 -25.99
N VAL A 107 5.49 -11.30 -26.22
CA VAL A 107 6.33 -10.17 -26.64
C VAL A 107 6.79 -10.38 -28.08
N GLU A 108 7.08 -9.28 -28.77
CA GLU A 108 7.59 -9.31 -30.15
C GLU A 108 8.92 -10.08 -30.23
N SER A 109 9.21 -10.63 -31.41
CA SER A 109 10.45 -11.32 -31.67
C SER A 109 11.66 -10.41 -31.37
N GLY A 110 12.63 -10.97 -30.65
CA GLY A 110 13.83 -10.24 -30.18
C GLY A 110 13.67 -9.52 -28.86
N ASN A 111 12.45 -9.43 -28.32
CA ASN A 111 12.23 -8.89 -26.98
C ASN A 111 12.39 -10.01 -25.94
N LYS A 112 12.90 -9.64 -24.75
CA LYS A 112 13.07 -10.55 -23.62
C LYS A 112 12.31 -10.05 -22.40
N LYS A 113 11.64 -10.97 -21.70
CA LYS A 113 11.04 -10.72 -20.38
C LYS A 113 12.04 -11.06 -19.30
N THR A 114 12.12 -10.23 -18.28
CA THR A 114 12.87 -10.49 -17.05
C THR A 114 12.09 -9.91 -15.86
N ASN A 115 12.37 -10.39 -14.67
CA ASN A 115 11.80 -9.78 -13.48
C ASN A 115 12.80 -9.76 -12.31
N ILE A 116 12.54 -8.85 -11.38
CA ILE A 116 13.23 -8.72 -10.10
C ILE A 116 12.22 -9.03 -9.02
N VAL A 117 12.53 -9.96 -8.14
CA VAL A 117 11.71 -10.30 -6.96
C VAL A 117 12.46 -9.94 -5.70
N ARG A 118 11.75 -9.37 -4.72
CA ARG A 118 12.22 -9.11 -3.36
C ARG A 118 11.21 -9.65 -2.37
N THR A 119 11.68 -10.30 -1.34
CA THR A 119 10.86 -10.87 -0.27
C THR A 119 11.47 -10.51 1.07
N ASN A 120 10.63 -10.29 2.06
CA ASN A 120 11.02 -10.00 3.43
C ASN A 120 9.91 -10.44 4.38
N ALA A 121 10.26 -11.01 5.52
CA ALA A 121 9.32 -11.37 6.57
C ALA A 121 9.85 -10.81 7.89
N GLN A 122 9.32 -9.69 8.32
CA GLN A 122 9.72 -8.99 9.56
C GLN A 122 8.55 -8.22 10.15
N LYS A 123 8.59 -7.99 11.45
CA LYS A 123 7.59 -7.20 12.16
C LYS A 123 6.17 -7.72 11.90
N GLY A 124 5.99 -9.04 11.82
CA GLY A 124 4.68 -9.66 11.56
C GLY A 124 4.15 -9.50 10.13
N ILE A 125 4.96 -8.94 9.21
CA ILE A 125 4.56 -8.71 7.82
C ILE A 125 5.42 -9.51 6.88
N LEU A 126 4.77 -10.24 5.95
CA LEU A 126 5.38 -10.70 4.71
C LEU A 126 5.25 -9.59 3.66
N SER A 127 6.37 -9.14 3.15
CA SER A 127 6.44 -8.16 2.07
C SER A 127 7.05 -8.80 0.83
N VAL A 128 6.33 -8.76 -0.28
CA VAL A 128 6.77 -9.29 -1.57
C VAL A 128 6.62 -8.22 -2.63
N TYR A 129 7.69 -7.98 -3.37
CA TYR A 129 7.76 -7.03 -4.47
C TYR A 129 8.22 -7.72 -5.74
N THR A 130 7.61 -7.37 -6.86
CA THR A 130 8.05 -7.76 -8.20
C THR A 130 8.13 -6.54 -9.11
N LYS A 131 9.19 -6.48 -9.89
CA LYS A 131 9.35 -5.57 -11.02
C LYS A 131 9.53 -6.40 -12.26
N GLU A 132 8.63 -6.23 -13.19
CA GLU A 132 8.58 -6.88 -14.48
C GLU A 132 9.17 -5.96 -15.55
N ILE A 133 9.99 -6.50 -16.43
CA ILE A 133 10.74 -5.72 -17.41
C ILE A 133 10.70 -6.45 -18.75
N VAL A 134 10.34 -5.72 -19.79
CA VAL A 134 10.53 -6.17 -21.19
C VAL A 134 11.63 -5.35 -21.80
N LYS A 135 12.62 -6.03 -22.40
CA LYS A 135 13.78 -5.41 -23.06
C LYS A 135 13.84 -5.81 -24.52
N LYS A 136 14.30 -4.87 -25.36
CA LYS A 136 14.79 -5.13 -26.71
C LYS A 136 16.29 -4.85 -26.71
N ALA A 137 17.10 -5.90 -26.88
CA ALA A 137 18.52 -5.87 -26.55
C ALA A 137 18.73 -5.35 -25.12
N ASP A 138 19.45 -4.25 -24.91
CA ASP A 138 19.69 -3.62 -23.60
C ASP A 138 18.69 -2.52 -23.24
N THR A 139 17.81 -2.14 -24.18
CA THR A 139 16.85 -1.07 -23.96
C THR A 139 15.59 -1.59 -23.29
N VAL A 140 15.21 -0.97 -22.17
CA VAL A 140 13.92 -1.24 -21.51
C VAL A 140 12.81 -0.60 -22.33
N ILE A 141 11.85 -1.40 -22.78
CA ILE A 141 10.68 -0.95 -23.54
C ILE A 141 9.39 -0.94 -22.71
N SER A 142 9.34 -1.71 -21.64
CA SER A 142 8.22 -1.73 -20.71
C SER A 142 8.68 -2.15 -19.33
N GLU A 143 8.16 -1.50 -18.32
CA GLU A 143 8.32 -1.86 -16.91
C GLU A 143 6.98 -1.77 -16.19
N ASN A 144 6.77 -2.70 -15.28
CA ASN A 144 5.66 -2.68 -14.34
C ASN A 144 6.14 -3.16 -12.98
N SER A 145 5.60 -2.63 -11.90
CA SER A 145 5.93 -3.07 -10.56
C SER A 145 4.69 -3.14 -9.68
N TYR A 146 4.71 -4.09 -8.78
CA TYR A 146 3.67 -4.26 -7.79
C TYR A 146 4.24 -4.95 -6.55
N ALA A 147 3.56 -4.75 -5.44
CA ALA A 147 3.92 -5.35 -4.18
C ALA A 147 2.67 -5.83 -3.44
N VAL A 148 2.88 -6.72 -2.50
CA VAL A 148 1.89 -7.11 -1.50
C VAL A 148 2.56 -7.13 -0.14
N ASN A 149 1.88 -6.56 0.85
CA ASN A 149 2.25 -6.61 2.26
C ASN A 149 1.11 -7.31 2.99
N VAL A 150 1.40 -8.46 3.62
CA VAL A 150 0.39 -9.30 4.29
C VAL A 150 0.80 -9.51 5.74
N ASN A 151 -0.12 -9.32 6.66
CA ASN A 151 0.06 -9.74 8.04
C ASN A 151 0.16 -11.28 8.09
N ILE A 152 1.25 -11.78 8.66
CA ILE A 152 1.57 -13.20 8.66
C ILE A 152 0.57 -14.02 9.49
N GLU A 153 0.04 -13.44 10.57
CA GLU A 153 -0.88 -14.14 11.47
C GLU A 153 -2.34 -14.03 11.03
N THR A 154 -2.80 -12.82 10.65
CA THR A 154 -4.19 -12.60 10.23
C THR A 154 -4.42 -12.91 8.77
N LYS A 155 -3.38 -12.95 7.94
CA LYS A 155 -3.41 -13.13 6.48
C LYS A 155 -4.09 -11.97 5.74
N GLU A 156 -4.31 -10.86 6.41
CA GLU A 156 -4.93 -9.68 5.85
C GLU A 156 -3.90 -8.82 5.13
N ASN A 157 -4.35 -8.08 4.11
CA ASN A 157 -3.52 -7.09 3.44
C ASN A 157 -3.22 -5.94 4.40
N VAL A 158 -1.94 -5.58 4.51
CA VAL A 158 -1.46 -4.45 5.32
C VAL A 158 -1.39 -3.21 4.43
N LYS A 159 -2.01 -2.13 4.88
CA LYS A 159 -1.98 -0.84 4.18
C LYS A 159 -0.59 -0.22 4.20
N ASN A 160 -0.29 0.61 3.22
CA ASN A 160 1.00 1.29 3.15
C ASN A 160 1.27 2.17 4.37
N SER A 161 0.25 2.89 4.86
CA SER A 161 0.34 3.68 6.09
C SER A 161 0.70 2.83 7.30
N GLU A 162 0.11 1.64 7.45
CA GLU A 162 0.41 0.71 8.53
C GLU A 162 1.85 0.16 8.44
N VAL A 163 2.34 -0.12 7.22
CA VAL A 163 3.74 -0.51 7.01
C VAL A 163 4.67 0.61 7.44
N PHE A 164 4.37 1.87 7.09
CA PHE A 164 5.19 3.02 7.52
C PHE A 164 5.22 3.16 9.03
N ASP A 165 4.08 3.02 9.70
CA ASP A 165 3.98 3.08 11.16
C ASP A 165 4.82 1.98 11.84
N LEU A 166 4.74 0.74 11.35
CA LEU A 166 5.52 -0.39 11.87
C LEU A 166 7.04 -0.22 11.72
N TYR A 167 7.47 0.48 10.70
CA TYR A 167 8.88 0.80 10.47
C TYR A 167 9.26 2.19 11.00
N GLU A 168 8.36 2.87 11.73
CA GLU A 168 8.57 4.20 12.31
C GLU A 168 8.93 5.26 11.25
N VAL A 169 8.42 5.09 10.03
CA VAL A 169 8.68 5.98 8.91
C VAL A 169 7.56 7.01 8.80
N LYS A 170 7.87 8.28 8.96
CA LYS A 170 6.89 9.36 8.82
C LYS A 170 6.48 9.56 7.36
N VAL A 171 5.18 9.62 7.11
CA VAL A 171 4.61 9.84 5.76
C VAL A 171 5.20 11.07 5.07
N ASP A 172 5.39 12.17 5.81
CA ASP A 172 6.00 13.39 5.25
C ASP A 172 7.45 13.16 4.76
N ASN A 173 8.21 12.28 5.43
CA ASN A 173 9.55 11.90 4.99
C ASN A 173 9.49 11.03 3.72
N VAL A 174 8.52 10.12 3.64
CA VAL A 174 8.26 9.34 2.42
C VAL A 174 7.99 10.27 1.25
N CYS A 175 7.05 11.19 1.40
CA CYS A 175 6.68 12.14 0.36
C CYS A 175 7.88 12.98 -0.11
N LYS A 176 8.66 13.50 0.83
CA LYS A 176 9.89 14.26 0.52
C LYS A 176 10.93 13.42 -0.21
N ALA A 177 11.16 12.18 0.25
CA ALA A 177 12.12 11.26 -0.38
C ALA A 177 11.73 10.94 -1.82
N VAL A 178 10.44 10.66 -2.06
CA VAL A 178 9.92 10.38 -3.40
C VAL A 178 10.06 11.59 -4.32
N VAL A 179 9.68 12.78 -3.88
CA VAL A 179 9.81 14.01 -4.69
C VAL A 179 11.28 14.34 -4.96
N ASN A 180 12.16 14.23 -3.98
CA ASN A 180 13.60 14.45 -4.16
C ASN A 180 14.18 13.47 -5.18
N LYS A 181 13.78 12.18 -5.10
CA LYS A 181 14.22 11.19 -6.08
C LYS A 181 13.67 11.48 -7.47
N LEU A 182 12.43 11.94 -7.56
CA LEU A 182 11.83 12.36 -8.82
C LEU A 182 12.62 13.54 -9.45
N VAL A 183 13.00 14.54 -8.66
CA VAL A 183 13.86 15.64 -9.12
C VAL A 183 15.22 15.14 -9.62
N GLU A 184 15.85 14.24 -8.85
CA GLU A 184 17.14 13.64 -9.22
C GLU A 184 17.07 12.90 -10.55
N VAL A 185 16.08 12.01 -10.72
CA VAL A 185 15.97 11.23 -11.97
C VAL A 185 15.48 12.07 -13.14
N SER A 186 14.81 13.20 -12.90
CA SER A 186 14.38 14.14 -13.93
C SER A 186 15.54 14.94 -14.53
N ALA A 187 16.75 14.88 -13.96
CA ALA A 187 17.94 15.43 -14.58
C ALA A 187 18.24 14.75 -15.93
N ASP A 188 17.96 13.44 -16.00
CA ASP A 188 18.22 12.61 -17.18
C ASP A 188 16.94 12.22 -17.93
N LEU A 189 15.77 12.63 -17.44
CA LEU A 189 14.47 12.24 -17.96
C LEU A 189 13.59 13.47 -18.19
N THR A 190 12.76 13.38 -19.22
CA THR A 190 11.72 14.36 -19.50
C THR A 190 10.35 13.70 -19.31
N TYR A 191 9.48 14.34 -18.59
CA TYR A 191 8.10 13.92 -18.40
C TYR A 191 7.17 14.78 -19.25
N THR A 192 5.96 14.27 -19.47
CA THR A 192 4.84 15.06 -19.98
C THR A 192 3.69 14.98 -18.98
N ASP A 193 2.99 16.07 -18.78
CA ASP A 193 1.77 16.09 -17.98
C ASP A 193 0.53 15.63 -18.79
N SER A 194 -0.63 15.64 -18.18
CA SER A 194 -1.90 15.25 -18.81
C SER A 194 -2.32 16.16 -19.97
N THR A 195 -1.74 17.35 -20.10
CA THR A 195 -1.98 18.28 -21.20
C THR A 195 -0.98 18.10 -22.34
N GLY A 196 0.05 17.26 -22.17
CA GLY A 196 1.16 17.08 -23.09
C GLY A 196 2.30 18.10 -22.89
N ALA A 197 2.21 18.97 -21.88
CA ALA A 197 3.27 19.91 -21.56
C ALA A 197 4.48 19.18 -20.97
N ILE A 198 5.67 19.64 -21.37
CA ILE A 198 6.93 19.09 -20.87
C ILE A 198 7.14 19.53 -19.43
N VAL A 199 7.49 18.56 -18.58
CA VAL A 199 7.85 18.76 -17.17
C VAL A 199 9.27 18.28 -16.95
N ASN A 200 10.12 19.14 -16.43
CA ASN A 200 11.52 18.85 -16.15
C ASN A 200 11.84 18.92 -14.66
N ALA A 201 13.08 18.64 -14.28
CA ALA A 201 13.54 18.66 -12.90
C ALA A 201 13.28 20.01 -12.20
N SER A 202 13.46 21.14 -12.90
CA SER A 202 13.22 22.48 -12.34
C SER A 202 11.74 22.70 -12.06
N ASP A 203 10.86 22.24 -12.94
CA ASP A 203 9.40 22.35 -12.75
C ASP A 203 8.95 21.55 -11.54
N ILE A 204 9.46 20.33 -11.36
CA ILE A 204 9.15 19.50 -10.21
C ILE A 204 9.67 20.15 -8.92
N LYS A 205 10.91 20.65 -8.95
CA LYS A 205 11.54 21.34 -7.81
C LYS A 205 10.77 22.60 -7.41
N ASN A 206 10.34 23.39 -8.36
CA ASN A 206 9.58 24.62 -8.10
C ASN A 206 8.15 24.34 -7.59
N ASN A 207 7.63 23.15 -7.86
CA ASN A 207 6.30 22.70 -7.46
C ASN A 207 6.34 21.55 -6.41
N THR A 208 7.40 21.44 -5.62
CA THR A 208 7.61 20.38 -4.63
C THR A 208 6.40 20.18 -3.71
N SER A 209 5.80 21.27 -3.21
CA SER A 209 4.63 21.22 -2.33
C SER A 209 3.43 20.54 -3.01
N LYS A 210 3.16 20.87 -4.28
CA LYS A 210 2.09 20.24 -5.08
C LYS A 210 2.30 18.74 -5.18
N TYR A 211 3.49 18.30 -5.56
CA TYR A 211 3.78 16.88 -5.72
C TYR A 211 3.78 16.12 -4.39
N THR A 212 4.30 16.73 -3.32
CA THR A 212 4.24 16.18 -1.97
C THR A 212 2.80 15.93 -1.53
N GLU A 213 1.90 16.89 -1.75
CA GLU A 213 0.48 16.77 -1.41
C GLU A 213 -0.20 15.66 -2.22
N ILE A 214 0.05 15.59 -3.52
CA ILE A 214 -0.50 14.52 -4.37
C ILE A 214 -0.05 13.15 -3.87
N ILE A 215 1.23 12.97 -3.54
CA ILE A 215 1.76 11.71 -3.00
C ILE A 215 1.10 11.39 -1.67
N LYS A 216 0.98 12.36 -0.77
CA LYS A 216 0.37 12.20 0.55
C LYS A 216 -1.09 11.72 0.46
N ASN A 217 -1.85 12.31 -0.45
CA ASN A 217 -3.25 11.93 -0.69
C ASN A 217 -3.41 10.58 -1.40
N ASN A 218 -2.35 10.03 -1.95
CA ASN A 218 -2.33 8.77 -2.67
C ASN A 218 -1.38 7.74 -2.06
N ILE A 219 -1.08 7.85 -0.78
CA ILE A 219 -0.07 7.03 -0.10
C ILE A 219 -0.35 5.53 -0.25
N GLU A 220 -1.63 5.13 -0.22
CA GLU A 220 -2.06 3.74 -0.35
C GLU A 220 -1.93 3.18 -1.79
N ASN A 221 -1.73 4.05 -2.77
CA ASN A 221 -1.54 3.67 -4.16
C ASN A 221 -0.06 3.54 -4.56
N LEU A 222 0.86 3.84 -3.65
CA LEU A 222 2.29 3.64 -3.90
C LEU A 222 2.62 2.14 -3.92
N VAL A 223 3.59 1.76 -4.73
CA VAL A 223 4.18 0.43 -4.67
C VAL A 223 5.29 0.45 -3.63
N ILE A 224 5.02 -0.12 -2.47
CA ILE A 224 5.98 -0.19 -1.37
C ILE A 224 6.27 -1.63 -0.97
N TYR A 225 7.47 -1.86 -0.48
CA TYR A 225 7.86 -3.12 0.13
C TYR A 225 8.92 -2.89 1.21
N SER A 226 9.01 -3.80 2.16
CA SER A 226 10.09 -3.81 3.14
C SER A 226 11.23 -4.72 2.70
N ARG A 227 12.44 -4.40 3.13
CA ARG A 227 13.62 -5.25 2.97
C ARG A 227 14.56 -4.99 4.12
N LYS A 228 14.88 -6.02 4.90
CA LYS A 228 15.53 -5.88 6.20
C LYS A 228 14.73 -4.90 7.06
N ASP A 229 15.39 -3.98 7.69
CA ASP A 229 14.86 -2.94 8.56
C ASP A 229 14.37 -1.67 7.83
N LYS A 230 14.25 -1.71 6.50
CA LYS A 230 13.95 -0.54 5.67
C LYS A 230 12.68 -0.73 4.83
N VAL A 231 12.00 0.38 4.57
CA VAL A 231 10.90 0.45 3.61
C VAL A 231 11.38 1.15 2.34
N TYR A 232 10.94 0.63 1.21
CA TYR A 232 11.26 1.12 -0.12
C TYR A 232 9.98 1.52 -0.84
N VAL A 233 10.04 2.62 -1.58
CA VAL A 233 9.01 3.03 -2.53
C VAL A 233 9.57 2.92 -3.93
N ASP A 234 8.85 2.24 -4.81
CA ASP A 234 9.22 2.19 -6.23
C ASP A 234 8.75 3.46 -6.95
N VAL A 235 9.69 4.22 -7.46
CA VAL A 235 9.44 5.41 -8.29
C VAL A 235 9.33 4.95 -9.75
N ASN A 236 8.21 4.31 -10.06
CA ASN A 236 7.94 3.73 -11.38
C ASN A 236 7.05 4.67 -12.20
N PRO A 237 7.34 4.88 -13.51
CA PRO A 237 6.50 5.69 -14.38
C PRO A 237 5.04 5.25 -14.45
N ILE A 238 4.78 3.94 -14.39
CA ILE A 238 3.41 3.42 -14.47
C ILE A 238 2.66 3.59 -13.15
N SER A 239 3.31 3.31 -12.01
CA SER A 239 2.68 3.40 -10.69
C SER A 239 2.71 4.82 -10.13
N LEU A 240 3.91 5.34 -9.88
CA LEU A 240 4.08 6.65 -9.25
C LEU A 240 3.77 7.81 -10.19
N LEU A 241 4.34 7.82 -11.41
CA LEU A 241 4.17 8.96 -12.30
C LEU A 241 2.72 9.10 -12.77
N LYS A 242 1.98 7.99 -12.89
CA LYS A 242 0.53 8.03 -13.14
C LYS A 242 -0.23 8.70 -12.00
N ILE A 243 0.15 8.44 -10.75
CA ILE A 243 -0.43 9.13 -9.57
C ILE A 243 -0.17 10.64 -9.65
N LEU A 244 1.01 11.03 -10.11
CA LEU A 244 1.41 12.43 -10.27
C LEU A 244 0.85 13.09 -11.55
N GLY A 245 0.16 12.34 -12.40
CA GLY A 245 -0.28 12.82 -13.71
C GLY A 245 0.87 13.07 -14.68
N LEU A 246 1.98 12.37 -14.52
CA LEU A 246 3.17 12.48 -15.35
C LEU A 246 3.39 11.18 -16.13
N ASN A 247 3.93 11.31 -17.34
CA ASN A 247 4.30 10.21 -18.20
C ASN A 247 5.77 10.28 -18.59
N THR A 248 6.42 9.14 -18.67
CA THR A 248 7.78 8.99 -19.22
C THR A 248 7.91 7.64 -19.92
N SER A 249 8.82 7.55 -20.86
CA SER A 249 9.21 6.29 -21.51
C SER A 249 10.33 5.55 -20.77
N ASN A 250 10.87 6.13 -19.70
CA ASN A 250 12.10 5.65 -19.09
C ASN A 250 11.92 5.02 -17.70
N SER A 251 12.96 4.34 -17.27
CA SER A 251 13.03 3.37 -16.20
C SER A 251 12.59 3.84 -14.81
N SER A 252 12.04 2.91 -14.03
CA SER A 252 11.71 3.09 -12.63
C SER A 252 12.94 3.23 -11.73
N LYS A 253 12.79 3.95 -10.63
CA LYS A 253 13.79 4.05 -9.56
C LYS A 253 13.17 3.61 -8.23
N ILE A 254 13.98 3.03 -7.36
CA ILE A 254 13.58 2.62 -6.02
C ILE A 254 14.16 3.61 -5.01
N VAL A 255 13.31 4.11 -4.12
CA VAL A 255 13.67 5.05 -3.06
C VAL A 255 13.69 4.34 -1.72
N ASP A 256 14.82 4.41 -1.03
CA ASP A 256 14.91 4.00 0.37
C ASP A 256 14.41 5.14 1.25
N VAL A 257 13.23 4.96 1.82
CA VAL A 257 12.57 6.01 2.62
C VAL A 257 13.00 6.03 4.08
N THR A 258 13.69 5.01 4.56
CA THR A 258 14.21 4.97 5.94
C THR A 258 15.52 5.71 6.07
N SER A 259 16.25 5.89 4.98
CA SER A 259 17.52 6.64 4.95
C SER A 259 17.33 8.15 4.91
N VAL A 260 16.10 8.64 4.80
CA VAL A 260 15.82 10.07 4.87
C VAL A 260 15.99 10.52 6.31
N ALA A 261 16.98 11.38 6.56
CA ALA A 261 17.26 11.92 7.88
C ALA A 261 16.02 12.60 8.47
N ILE A 262 15.66 12.19 9.68
CA ILE A 262 14.62 12.86 10.45
C ILE A 262 15.33 14.03 11.14
N ASN A 263 15.19 15.23 10.58
CA ASN A 263 15.56 16.47 11.24
C ASN A 263 14.39 17.01 12.03
#